data_9dfb477b03d49e6c1878193537d442a5
#
_entry.id   9dfb477b03d49e6c1878193537d442a5
#
_cell.length_a   1.000
_cell.length_b   1.000
_cell.length_c   1.000
_cell.angle_alpha   90.00
_cell.angle_beta   90.00
_cell.angle_gamma   90.00
#
_symmetry.space_group_name_H-M   'P 1'
#
loop_
_entity.id
_entity.type
_entity.pdbx_description
1 polymer ?
#
loop_
_entity_poly.entity_id
_entity_poly.type
_entity_poly.pdbx_seq_one_letter_code
_entity_poly.pdbx_strand_id
1 'polypeptide(L)'
;MKQRLYDFIPVKHLCVGMSLCGIVAGTQTAQASPVFGQSSGLELPSPSIYQQSTKQISGIVKDQAGIPVIGANVIVKGTTNGVITGLDGDFLLEVPENATLEISYIGYMTQSIPINGKTTFNIILEEDTQKLDEVVVLLSLIHISEPTR
;
A
#
# COMPACT_ATOMS: atom_id res chain seq x y z
N MET A 1 -21.61 -24.96 29.28
CA MET A 1 -22.97 -24.39 29.11
C MET A 1 -22.88 -22.87 28.89
N LYS A 2 -23.45 -22.41 27.83
CA LYS A 2 -23.80 -21.08 27.29
C LYS A 2 -22.97 -20.64 26.10
N GLN A 3 -23.44 -21.11 24.95
CA GLN A 3 -23.19 -20.52 23.63
C GLN A 3 -23.90 -19.16 23.58
N ARG A 4 -23.21 -18.12 23.12
CA ARG A 4 -23.85 -16.92 22.61
C ARG A 4 -23.63 -16.85 21.10
N LEU A 5 -24.68 -17.22 20.46
CA LEU A 5 -24.97 -17.05 19.05
C LEU A 5 -25.13 -15.53 18.82
N TYR A 6 -24.26 -14.92 18.03
CA TYR A 6 -24.51 -13.58 17.51
C TYR A 6 -25.11 -13.73 16.13
N ASP A 7 -26.42 -13.47 16.09
CA ASP A 7 -27.23 -13.42 14.89
C ASP A 7 -26.73 -12.32 13.95
N PHE A 8 -26.39 -12.76 12.76
CA PHE A 8 -26.07 -11.95 11.60
C PHE A 8 -27.40 -11.40 11.05
N ILE A 9 -27.67 -10.13 11.23
CA ILE A 9 -28.86 -9.46 10.67
C ILE A 9 -28.50 -8.90 9.30
N PRO A 10 -29.04 -9.41 8.21
CA PRO A 10 -28.91 -8.79 6.89
C PRO A 10 -29.98 -7.70 6.76
N VAL A 11 -29.55 -6.45 6.78
CA VAL A 11 -30.43 -5.32 6.48
C VAL A 11 -30.63 -5.22 4.97
N LYS A 12 -31.66 -5.86 4.47
CA LYS A 12 -32.18 -5.61 3.12
C LYS A 12 -33.01 -4.34 3.14
N HIS A 13 -32.47 -3.27 2.61
CA HIS A 13 -33.26 -2.06 2.35
C HIS A 13 -34.16 -2.30 1.13
N LEU A 14 -35.41 -2.54 1.45
CA LEU A 14 -36.51 -2.58 0.49
C LEU A 14 -37.02 -1.12 0.32
N CYS A 15 -36.57 -0.42 -0.70
CA CYS A 15 -37.17 0.83 -1.13
C CYS A 15 -38.34 0.54 -2.09
N VAL A 16 -39.54 0.55 -1.54
CA VAL A 16 -40.80 0.63 -2.32
C VAL A 16 -41.07 2.10 -2.53
N GLY A 17 -40.79 2.61 -3.73
CA GLY A 17 -41.21 3.95 -4.17
C GLY A 17 -42.51 3.88 -4.91
N MET A 18 -43.58 4.38 -4.31
CA MET A 18 -44.87 4.61 -4.98
C MET A 18 -44.79 5.79 -5.97
N SER A 19 -44.98 5.43 -7.24
CA SER A 19 -45.26 6.36 -8.34
C SER A 19 -46.63 6.98 -8.18
N LEU A 20 -46.73 8.28 -8.07
CA LEU A 20 -47.96 9.03 -8.24
C LEU A 20 -47.90 9.82 -9.53
N CYS A 21 -48.76 9.38 -10.48
CA CYS A 21 -49.03 9.97 -11.76
C CYS A 21 -49.77 11.32 -11.55
N GLY A 22 -49.21 12.39 -12.09
CA GLY A 22 -49.86 13.71 -12.16
C GLY A 22 -49.80 14.24 -13.59
N ILE A 23 -50.88 14.06 -14.31
CA ILE A 23 -51.12 14.68 -15.63
C ILE A 23 -51.51 16.14 -15.40
N VAL A 24 -50.68 17.07 -15.88
CA VAL A 24 -51.11 18.48 -16.07
C VAL A 24 -50.80 18.88 -17.52
N ALA A 25 -51.87 19.05 -18.29
CA ALA A 25 -51.87 19.71 -19.58
C ALA A 25 -51.67 21.22 -19.37
N GLY A 26 -50.72 21.85 -20.07
CA GLY A 26 -50.53 23.29 -19.99
C GLY A 26 -49.63 23.82 -21.08
N THR A 27 -50.24 24.25 -22.17
CA THR A 27 -49.90 25.35 -23.10
C THR A 27 -48.44 25.61 -23.49
N GLN A 28 -48.18 25.36 -24.78
CA GLN A 28 -46.99 25.80 -25.51
C GLN A 28 -46.90 27.29 -25.63
N THR A 29 -45.89 27.92 -25.09
CA THR A 29 -45.44 29.25 -25.48
C THR A 29 -44.09 29.09 -26.21
N ALA A 30 -44.07 29.38 -27.48
CA ALA A 30 -42.86 29.46 -28.30
C ALA A 30 -42.01 30.65 -27.79
N GLN A 31 -40.88 30.37 -27.22
CA GLN A 31 -39.85 31.37 -26.94
C GLN A 31 -38.65 31.09 -27.82
N ALA A 32 -38.33 32.03 -28.71
CA ALA A 32 -37.15 32.04 -29.54
C ALA A 32 -35.90 32.08 -28.66
N SER A 33 -35.09 31.05 -28.75
CA SER A 33 -33.79 30.99 -28.11
C SER A 33 -32.77 31.84 -28.90
N PRO A 34 -32.02 32.74 -28.28
CA PRO A 34 -30.87 33.36 -28.94
C PRO A 34 -29.79 32.30 -29.15
N VAL A 35 -29.33 32.18 -30.36
CA VAL A 35 -28.16 31.39 -30.76
C VAL A 35 -26.94 32.07 -30.14
N PHE A 36 -26.51 31.61 -28.94
CA PHE A 36 -25.21 31.94 -28.42
C PHE A 36 -24.18 30.95 -29.00
N GLY A 37 -23.12 31.53 -29.57
CA GLY A 37 -22.07 30.83 -30.29
C GLY A 37 -21.48 29.68 -29.50
N GLN A 38 -21.24 28.58 -30.22
CA GLN A 38 -20.43 27.48 -29.80
C GLN A 38 -19.01 27.98 -29.56
N SER A 39 -18.66 28.26 -28.32
CA SER A 39 -17.26 28.29 -27.90
C SER A 39 -16.78 26.85 -27.90
N SER A 40 -15.92 26.52 -28.86
CA SER A 40 -15.14 25.30 -28.89
C SER A 40 -14.24 25.31 -27.66
N GLY A 41 -14.78 24.88 -26.53
CA GLY A 41 -14.00 24.60 -25.33
C GLY A 41 -13.07 23.44 -25.66
N LEU A 42 -11.78 23.71 -25.67
CA LEU A 42 -10.77 22.66 -25.57
C LEU A 42 -11.04 21.94 -24.28
N GLU A 43 -11.72 20.81 -24.34
CA GLU A 43 -11.80 19.86 -23.24
C GLU A 43 -10.40 19.34 -22.99
N LEU A 44 -9.74 19.92 -22.00
CA LEU A 44 -8.55 19.32 -21.43
C LEU A 44 -8.93 17.94 -20.94
N PRO A 45 -8.22 16.86 -21.33
CA PRO A 45 -8.50 15.54 -20.81
C PRO A 45 -8.36 15.57 -19.31
N SER A 46 -9.46 15.39 -18.61
CA SER A 46 -9.44 15.24 -17.15
C SER A 46 -8.53 14.06 -16.84
N PRO A 47 -7.52 14.20 -15.94
CA PRO A 47 -6.71 13.07 -15.55
C PRO A 47 -7.66 12.05 -14.93
N SER A 48 -7.84 10.93 -15.60
CA SER A 48 -8.53 9.78 -15.05
C SER A 48 -7.68 9.31 -13.84
N ILE A 49 -8.15 9.65 -12.66
CA ILE A 49 -7.59 9.11 -11.42
C ILE A 49 -7.95 7.63 -11.44
N TYR A 50 -6.98 6.80 -11.85
CA TYR A 50 -7.09 5.36 -11.67
C TYR A 50 -7.14 5.11 -10.17
N GLN A 51 -8.32 4.89 -9.61
CA GLN A 51 -8.49 4.37 -8.26
C GLN A 51 -7.93 2.95 -8.26
N GLN A 52 -6.65 2.83 -7.94
CA GLN A 52 -6.07 1.53 -7.62
C GLN A 52 -6.71 1.07 -6.32
N SER A 53 -7.37 -0.09 -6.35
CA SER A 53 -7.87 -0.72 -5.13
C SER A 53 -6.67 -0.99 -4.23
N THR A 54 -6.59 -0.28 -3.11
CA THR A 54 -5.58 -0.50 -2.09
C THR A 54 -6.13 -1.46 -1.05
N LYS A 55 -5.27 -2.35 -0.56
CA LYS A 55 -5.56 -3.32 0.49
C LYS A 55 -4.64 -3.06 1.66
N GLN A 56 -5.18 -3.08 2.86
CA GLN A 56 -4.38 -2.99 4.08
C GLN A 56 -3.78 -4.36 4.41
N ILE A 57 -2.47 -4.39 4.59
CA ILE A 57 -1.70 -5.57 5.01
C ILE A 57 -1.03 -5.29 6.34
N SER A 58 -0.84 -6.35 7.12
CA SER A 58 -0.11 -6.32 8.38
C SER A 58 0.89 -7.45 8.45
N GLY A 59 1.92 -7.32 9.25
CA GLY A 59 2.87 -8.40 9.44
C GLY A 59 3.84 -8.13 10.58
N ILE A 60 4.69 -9.13 10.83
CA ILE A 60 5.76 -9.06 11.82
C ILE A 60 7.06 -9.46 11.13
N VAL A 61 8.11 -8.67 11.37
CA VAL A 61 9.46 -8.92 10.89
C VAL A 61 10.33 -9.41 12.06
N LYS A 62 10.96 -10.57 11.89
CA LYS A 62 11.83 -11.21 12.87
C LYS A 62 13.16 -11.59 12.24
N ASP A 63 14.17 -11.82 13.06
CA ASP A 63 15.42 -12.45 12.66
C ASP A 63 15.32 -13.99 12.70
N GLN A 64 16.42 -14.68 12.36
CA GLN A 64 16.51 -16.15 12.42
C GLN A 64 16.41 -16.69 13.85
N ALA A 65 16.76 -15.89 14.87
CA ALA A 65 16.62 -16.25 16.28
C ALA A 65 15.17 -16.07 16.79
N GLY A 66 14.27 -15.51 15.97
CA GLY A 66 12.88 -15.23 16.33
C GLY A 66 12.70 -13.90 17.07
N ILE A 67 13.74 -13.07 17.15
CA ILE A 67 13.70 -11.77 17.79
C ILE A 67 13.06 -10.76 16.83
N PRO A 68 12.12 -9.90 17.28
CA PRO A 68 11.53 -8.89 16.43
C PRO A 68 12.56 -7.86 15.97
N VAL A 69 12.56 -7.54 14.67
CA VAL A 69 13.45 -6.53 14.08
C VAL A 69 12.76 -5.17 14.12
N ILE A 70 13.26 -4.30 15.00
CA ILE A 70 12.75 -2.94 15.19
C ILE A 70 13.40 -2.01 14.17
N GLY A 71 12.62 -1.16 13.52
CA GLY A 71 13.15 -0.17 12.58
C GLY A 71 13.49 -0.72 11.20
N ALA A 72 13.04 -1.93 10.85
CA ALA A 72 13.16 -2.45 9.50
C ALA A 72 12.29 -1.64 8.54
N ASN A 73 12.80 -1.37 7.35
CA ASN A 73 12.11 -0.63 6.32
C ASN A 73 11.31 -1.60 5.43
N VAL A 74 9.99 -1.41 5.37
CA VAL A 74 9.06 -2.19 4.54
C VAL A 74 8.48 -1.28 3.48
N ILE A 75 8.86 -1.47 2.21
CA ILE A 75 8.48 -0.62 1.08
C ILE A 75 7.73 -1.43 0.04
N VAL A 76 6.77 -0.80 -0.62
CA VAL A 76 6.17 -1.36 -1.85
C VAL A 76 7.13 -1.11 -3.01
N LYS A 77 7.66 -2.18 -3.59
CA LYS A 77 8.66 -2.13 -4.67
C LYS A 77 8.18 -1.26 -5.84
N GLY A 78 9.05 -0.34 -6.25
CA GLY A 78 8.76 0.60 -7.35
C GLY A 78 7.91 1.80 -6.96
N THR A 79 7.66 2.00 -5.67
CA THR A 79 6.94 3.18 -5.14
C THR A 79 7.71 3.80 -3.97
N THR A 80 7.25 4.95 -3.50
CA THR A 80 7.73 5.59 -2.26
C THR A 80 6.86 5.23 -1.05
N ASN A 81 5.87 4.35 -1.24
CA ASN A 81 4.98 3.94 -0.17
C ASN A 81 5.65 2.87 0.71
N GLY A 82 5.87 3.19 1.97
CA GLY A 82 6.53 2.30 2.92
C GLY A 82 6.31 2.71 4.37
N VAL A 83 6.69 1.83 5.27
CA VAL A 83 6.59 1.99 6.72
C VAL A 83 7.80 1.36 7.41
N ILE A 84 8.09 1.81 8.62
CA ILE A 84 9.14 1.26 9.48
C ILE A 84 8.47 0.37 10.53
N THR A 85 9.08 -0.79 10.83
CA THR A 85 8.56 -1.73 11.84
C THR A 85 8.63 -1.15 13.26
N GLY A 86 7.61 -1.44 14.05
CA GLY A 86 7.46 -1.02 15.44
C GLY A 86 8.34 -1.82 16.44
N LEU A 87 8.07 -1.66 17.72
CA LEU A 87 8.84 -2.27 18.81
C LEU A 87 8.75 -3.80 18.84
N ASP A 88 7.62 -4.35 18.41
CA ASP A 88 7.38 -5.79 18.30
C ASP A 88 7.70 -6.33 16.90
N GLY A 89 8.37 -5.51 16.07
CA GLY A 89 8.63 -5.83 14.66
C GLY A 89 7.39 -5.78 13.79
N ASP A 90 6.29 -5.26 14.28
CA ASP A 90 5.00 -5.16 13.60
C ASP A 90 4.98 -4.04 12.57
N PHE A 91 4.20 -4.21 11.50
CA PHE A 91 3.94 -3.18 10.49
C PHE A 91 2.52 -3.25 9.96
N LEU A 92 2.02 -2.10 9.51
CA LEU A 92 0.73 -1.94 8.85
C LEU A 92 0.91 -1.02 7.65
N LEU A 93 0.53 -1.48 6.46
CA LEU A 93 0.75 -0.75 5.21
C LEU A 93 -0.41 -0.94 4.24
N GLU A 94 -0.79 0.12 3.53
CA GLU A 94 -1.77 0.06 2.44
C GLU A 94 -1.05 -0.14 1.10
N VAL A 95 -1.45 -1.15 0.36
CA VAL A 95 -0.75 -1.59 -0.85
C VAL A 95 -1.73 -1.96 -1.96
N PRO A 96 -1.34 -1.84 -3.24
CA PRO A 96 -2.08 -2.42 -4.36
C PRO A 96 -2.13 -3.95 -4.28
N GLU A 97 -3.17 -4.57 -4.82
CA GLU A 97 -3.38 -6.04 -4.71
C GLU A 97 -2.24 -6.90 -5.25
N ASN A 98 -1.55 -6.45 -6.29
CA ASN A 98 -0.47 -7.17 -6.97
C ASN A 98 0.92 -6.60 -6.66
N ALA A 99 1.10 -5.95 -5.52
CA ALA A 99 2.36 -5.36 -5.14
C ALA A 99 3.37 -6.40 -4.63
N THR A 100 4.64 -6.03 -4.65
CA THR A 100 5.73 -6.76 -4.03
C THR A 100 6.29 -5.91 -2.89
N LEU A 101 6.40 -6.49 -1.72
CA LEU A 101 7.07 -5.84 -0.58
C LEU A 101 8.57 -6.04 -0.70
N GLU A 102 9.32 -5.01 -0.42
CA GLU A 102 10.76 -5.05 -0.25
C GLU A 102 11.08 -4.67 1.20
N ILE A 103 11.71 -5.59 1.90
CA ILE A 103 12.05 -5.43 3.32
C ILE A 103 13.56 -5.33 3.44
N SER A 104 14.05 -4.27 4.07
CA SER A 104 15.47 -4.03 4.26
C SER A 104 15.78 -3.55 5.69
N TYR A 105 16.89 -4.02 6.23
CA TYR A 105 17.43 -3.58 7.50
C TYR A 105 18.95 -3.65 7.50
N ILE A 106 19.61 -2.79 8.27
CA ILE A 106 21.08 -2.74 8.31
C ILE A 106 21.64 -4.06 8.89
N GLY A 107 22.59 -4.68 8.18
CA GLY A 107 23.17 -5.96 8.57
C GLY A 107 22.37 -7.19 8.17
N TYR A 108 21.28 -7.02 7.43
CA TYR A 108 20.43 -8.11 6.92
C TYR A 108 20.30 -8.06 5.42
N MET A 109 20.06 -9.22 4.80
CA MET A 109 19.79 -9.34 3.38
C MET A 109 18.41 -8.77 3.04
N THR A 110 18.34 -7.93 2.01
CA THR A 110 17.07 -7.39 1.51
C THR A 110 16.23 -8.51 0.91
N GLN A 111 14.97 -8.63 1.35
CA GLN A 111 14.01 -9.63 0.86
C GLN A 111 12.90 -8.96 0.05
N SER A 112 12.47 -9.62 -1.03
CA SER A 112 11.33 -9.22 -1.85
C SER A 112 10.24 -10.28 -1.79
N ILE A 113 9.04 -9.91 -1.30
CA ILE A 113 7.93 -10.84 -1.06
C ILE A 113 6.70 -10.37 -1.85
N PRO A 114 6.17 -11.15 -2.80
CA PRO A 114 4.94 -10.82 -3.49
C PRO A 114 3.73 -10.99 -2.56
N ILE A 115 2.79 -10.05 -2.62
CA ILE A 115 1.62 -10.03 -1.72
C ILE A 115 0.62 -11.13 -2.05
N ASN A 116 0.39 -11.41 -3.35
CA ASN A 116 -0.49 -12.50 -3.83
C ASN A 116 -1.84 -12.58 -3.08
N GLY A 117 -2.43 -11.43 -2.78
CA GLY A 117 -3.72 -11.34 -2.10
C GLY A 117 -3.70 -11.63 -0.58
N LYS A 118 -2.57 -11.99 0.02
CA LYS A 118 -2.42 -12.18 1.47
C LYS A 118 -2.51 -10.84 2.20
N THR A 119 -3.05 -10.89 3.42
CA THR A 119 -3.19 -9.70 4.30
C THR A 119 -2.26 -9.74 5.50
N THR A 120 -1.77 -10.93 5.87
CA THR A 120 -0.90 -11.11 7.03
C THR A 120 0.39 -11.77 6.61
N PHE A 121 1.52 -11.21 7.08
CA PHE A 121 2.86 -11.65 6.75
C PHE A 121 3.67 -11.93 8.03
N ASN A 122 4.44 -13.02 8.00
CA ASN A 122 5.48 -13.32 8.99
C ASN A 122 6.79 -13.43 8.21
N ILE A 123 7.67 -12.47 8.42
CA ILE A 123 8.90 -12.28 7.63
C ILE A 123 10.09 -12.59 8.52
N ILE A 124 10.98 -13.44 8.03
CA ILE A 124 12.24 -13.77 8.74
C ILE A 124 13.38 -13.21 7.90
N LEU A 125 14.13 -12.26 8.43
CA LEU A 125 15.31 -11.69 7.80
C LEU A 125 16.55 -12.54 8.06
N GLU A 126 17.39 -12.70 7.05
CA GLU A 126 18.67 -13.37 7.13
C GLU A 126 19.78 -12.35 7.30
N GLU A 127 20.74 -12.62 8.17
CA GLU A 127 21.90 -11.76 8.38
C GLU A 127 22.81 -11.73 7.14
N ASP A 128 23.24 -10.54 6.74
CA ASP A 128 24.17 -10.35 5.64
C ASP A 128 25.62 -10.50 6.14
N THR A 129 26.09 -11.74 6.21
CA THR A 129 27.45 -12.07 6.67
C THR A 129 28.54 -11.63 5.70
N GLN A 130 28.18 -11.31 4.44
CA GLN A 130 29.17 -10.95 3.41
C GLN A 130 29.73 -9.53 3.57
N LYS A 131 28.98 -8.61 4.17
CA LYS A 131 29.44 -7.23 4.38
C LYS A 131 30.53 -7.09 5.44
N LEU A 132 30.68 -8.06 6.32
CA LEU A 132 31.70 -8.03 7.38
C LEU A 132 33.09 -8.41 6.87
N ASP A 133 33.18 -9.22 5.82
CA ASP A 133 34.47 -9.64 5.23
C ASP A 133 35.15 -8.52 4.43
N GLU A 134 34.39 -7.63 3.77
CA GLU A 134 34.97 -6.53 2.98
C GLU A 134 35.65 -5.46 3.88
N VAL A 135 35.15 -5.22 5.08
CA VAL A 135 35.72 -4.21 5.99
C VAL A 135 37.04 -4.68 6.60
N VAL A 136 37.20 -5.97 6.84
CA VAL A 136 38.44 -6.54 7.43
C VAL A 136 39.61 -6.48 6.45
N VAL A 137 39.37 -6.68 5.15
CA VAL A 137 40.43 -6.63 4.11
C VAL A 137 40.96 -5.20 3.92
N LEU A 138 40.12 -4.18 4.00
CA LEU A 138 40.55 -2.77 3.87
C LEU A 138 41.41 -2.31 5.06
N LEU A 139 41.12 -2.75 6.26
CA LEU A 139 41.90 -2.41 7.45
C LEU A 139 43.29 -3.06 7.47
N SER A 140 43.45 -4.25 6.87
CA SER A 140 44.73 -4.91 6.77
C SER A 140 45.65 -4.30 5.72
N LEU A 141 45.12 -3.61 4.69
CA LEU A 141 45.91 -2.94 3.65
C LEU A 141 46.43 -1.56 4.08
N ILE A 142 45.89 -0.93 5.11
CA ILE A 142 46.31 0.40 5.59
C ILE A 142 47.56 0.30 6.50
N HIS A 143 47.95 -0.88 6.97
CA HIS A 143 49.06 -1.05 7.91
C HIS A 143 50.43 -1.27 7.26
N ILE A 144 50.56 -1.20 5.94
CA ILE A 144 51.84 -1.34 5.20
C ILE A 144 52.19 -0.04 4.50
N SER A 145 52.61 0.97 5.24
CA SER A 145 53.42 2.07 4.74
C SER A 145 54.09 2.80 5.89
N GLU A 146 55.04 2.15 6.57
CA GLU A 146 56.14 2.87 7.22
C GLU A 146 57.26 3.13 6.19
N PRO A 147 57.60 4.40 5.93
CA PRO A 147 58.80 4.69 5.15
C PRO A 147 60.03 4.48 6.01
N THR A 148 60.79 3.44 5.72
CA THR A 148 62.13 3.24 6.28
C THR A 148 63.04 4.34 5.77
N ARG A 149 63.61 5.05 6.67
CA ARG A 149 64.64 6.06 6.47
C ARG A 149 66.03 5.40 6.45
#